data_88635758ce832409a824ed5b9ee225a9
#
_entry.id   88635758ce832409a824ed5b9ee225a9
#
_cell.length_a   1.000
_cell.length_b   1.000
_cell.length_c   1.000
_cell.angle_alpha   90.00
_cell.angle_beta   90.00
_cell.angle_gamma   90.00
#
_symmetry.space_group_name_H-M   'P 1'
#
loop_
_entity.id
_entity.type
_entity.pdbx_description
1 polymer ?
#
loop_
_entity_poly.entity_id
_entity_poly.type
_entity_poly.pdbx_seq_one_letter_code
_entity_poly.pdbx_strand_id
1 'polypeptide(L)'
;MKKLLALAAVLVGALGAYHALMFYDNNFRYGRMRETPAVKPHEEPLIRTEAGIVPVSGGEAVLRATPGPALKSPLAMDDANVIARGKAVYLTFCAQCHGLNFDGNGTVGQSFQPLPTDFRTTAVQSKPAGELFKSVSYGIPGGRQPPLETTITIDDRWSAVAFVKSLGLRQ
;
A
#
# COMPACT_ATOMS: atom_id res chain seq x y z
N MET A 1 -17.07 -29.20 54.90
CA MET A 1 -18.11 -29.54 53.94
C MET A 1 -18.78 -28.31 53.31
N LYS A 2 -19.36 -27.36 54.07
CA LYS A 2 -20.07 -26.17 53.53
C LYS A 2 -19.22 -25.30 52.61
N LYS A 3 -17.94 -25.06 52.95
CA LYS A 3 -16.99 -24.27 52.12
C LYS A 3 -16.65 -24.98 50.79
N LEU A 4 -16.51 -26.29 50.78
CA LEU A 4 -16.28 -27.07 49.57
C LEU A 4 -17.50 -27.07 48.64
N LEU A 5 -18.69 -27.17 49.20
CA LEU A 5 -19.94 -27.07 48.44
C LEU A 5 -20.11 -25.69 47.83
N ALA A 6 -19.78 -24.62 48.58
CA ALA A 6 -19.83 -23.27 48.07
C ALA A 6 -18.82 -23.05 46.93
N LEU A 7 -17.59 -23.55 47.05
CA LEU A 7 -16.60 -23.47 46.00
C LEU A 7 -17.05 -24.23 44.75
N ALA A 8 -17.58 -25.44 44.90
CA ALA A 8 -18.10 -26.22 43.80
C ALA A 8 -19.26 -25.50 43.09
N ALA A 9 -20.18 -24.88 43.85
CA ALA A 9 -21.28 -24.11 43.27
C ALA A 9 -20.76 -22.90 42.44
N VAL A 10 -19.75 -22.19 42.95
CA VAL A 10 -19.14 -21.08 42.23
C VAL A 10 -18.46 -21.55 40.93
N LEU A 11 -17.73 -22.67 40.96
CA LEU A 11 -17.08 -23.22 39.77
C LEU A 11 -18.11 -23.67 38.74
N VAL A 12 -19.19 -24.35 39.16
CA VAL A 12 -20.26 -24.75 38.24
C VAL A 12 -20.93 -23.52 37.62
N GLY A 13 -21.20 -22.49 38.45
CA GLY A 13 -21.77 -21.23 37.99
C GLY A 13 -20.85 -20.51 36.94
N ALA A 14 -19.56 -20.46 37.22
CA ALA A 14 -18.59 -19.86 36.31
C ALA A 14 -18.48 -20.63 34.96
N LEU A 15 -18.44 -21.97 35.04
CA LEU A 15 -18.47 -22.82 33.84
C LEU A 15 -19.76 -22.66 33.04
N GLY A 16 -20.91 -22.61 33.74
CA GLY A 16 -22.21 -22.36 33.09
C GLY A 16 -22.26 -21.00 32.38
N ALA A 17 -21.79 -19.96 33.04
CA ALA A 17 -21.71 -18.62 32.47
C ALA A 17 -20.76 -18.57 31.26
N TYR A 18 -19.61 -19.23 31.34
CA TYR A 18 -18.67 -19.36 30.21
C TYR A 18 -19.32 -20.06 29.00
N HIS A 19 -19.97 -21.21 29.22
CA HIS A 19 -20.63 -21.92 28.12
C HIS A 19 -21.81 -21.16 27.52
N ALA A 20 -22.57 -20.45 28.36
CA ALA A 20 -23.67 -19.61 27.88
C ALA A 20 -23.16 -18.45 27.01
N LEU A 21 -22.07 -17.80 27.42
CA LEU A 21 -21.41 -16.75 26.63
C LEU A 21 -20.90 -17.30 25.30
N MET A 22 -20.19 -18.42 25.32
CA MET A 22 -19.67 -19.05 24.09
C MET A 22 -20.78 -19.52 23.16
N PHE A 23 -21.86 -20.05 23.71
CA PHE A 23 -23.04 -20.43 22.92
C PHE A 23 -23.65 -19.20 22.26
N TYR A 24 -23.83 -18.11 23.02
CA TYR A 24 -24.34 -16.86 22.48
C TYR A 24 -23.41 -16.31 21.40
N ASP A 25 -22.10 -16.28 21.62
CA ASP A 25 -21.11 -15.79 20.65
C ASP A 25 -21.05 -16.59 19.36
N ASN A 26 -21.27 -17.91 19.43
CA ASN A 26 -21.19 -18.76 18.26
C ASN A 26 -22.50 -18.84 17.45
N ASN A 27 -23.64 -18.56 18.05
CA ASN A 27 -24.95 -18.70 17.40
C ASN A 27 -25.55 -17.37 16.93
N PHE A 28 -25.15 -16.24 17.50
CA PHE A 28 -25.63 -14.91 17.08
C PHE A 28 -24.64 -14.26 16.13
N ARG A 29 -24.92 -14.37 14.83
CA ARG A 29 -24.06 -13.86 13.74
C ARG A 29 -24.15 -12.35 13.48
N TYR A 30 -25.22 -11.70 13.91
CA TYR A 30 -25.48 -10.30 13.57
C TYR A 30 -25.31 -9.38 14.76
N GLY A 31 -24.70 -8.21 14.52
CA GLY A 31 -24.59 -7.14 15.50
C GLY A 31 -23.35 -7.18 16.40
N ARG A 32 -22.42 -8.11 16.17
CA ARG A 32 -21.14 -8.17 16.88
C ARG A 32 -19.96 -7.88 15.96
N MET A 33 -18.99 -7.13 16.42
CA MET A 33 -17.74 -6.83 15.69
C MET A 33 -16.83 -8.05 15.51
N ARG A 34 -17.15 -9.21 16.08
CA ARG A 34 -16.36 -10.43 16.01
C ARG A 34 -16.40 -11.07 14.62
N GLU A 35 -17.56 -11.07 13.98
CA GLU A 35 -17.74 -11.55 12.63
C GLU A 35 -18.34 -10.44 11.78
N THR A 36 -17.58 -9.96 10.81
CA THR A 36 -18.09 -9.03 9.80
C THR A 36 -18.18 -9.78 8.48
N PRO A 37 -19.13 -9.43 7.57
CA PRO A 37 -19.16 -10.01 6.24
C PRO A 37 -17.94 -9.64 5.39
N ALA A 38 -17.12 -8.72 5.85
CA ALA A 38 -15.86 -8.39 5.18
C ALA A 38 -14.78 -9.41 5.55
N VAL A 39 -14.14 -9.97 4.52
CA VAL A 39 -12.95 -10.81 4.68
C VAL A 39 -11.81 -9.94 5.22
N LYS A 40 -11.32 -10.27 6.41
CA LYS A 40 -10.16 -9.59 6.98
C LYS A 40 -8.87 -10.20 6.43
N PRO A 41 -7.76 -9.44 6.43
CA PRO A 41 -6.46 -9.99 6.11
C PRO A 41 -6.18 -11.25 6.95
N HIS A 42 -5.83 -12.35 6.31
CA HIS A 42 -5.51 -13.64 6.91
C HIS A 42 -6.69 -14.47 7.48
N GLU A 43 -7.93 -14.04 7.33
CA GLU A 43 -9.11 -14.84 7.75
C GLU A 43 -9.45 -15.95 6.75
N GLU A 44 -9.28 -15.69 5.45
CA GLU A 44 -9.48 -16.67 4.41
C GLU A 44 -8.21 -16.87 3.59
N PRO A 45 -7.93 -18.08 3.13
CA PRO A 45 -6.84 -18.32 2.20
C PRO A 45 -7.07 -17.50 0.93
N LEU A 46 -6.04 -16.82 0.46
CA LEU A 46 -6.09 -16.16 -0.84
C LEU A 46 -6.50 -17.16 -1.92
N ILE A 47 -7.43 -16.76 -2.78
CA ILE A 47 -7.83 -17.57 -3.93
C ILE A 47 -6.58 -17.80 -4.79
N ARG A 48 -6.19 -19.05 -4.92
CA ARG A 48 -5.08 -19.44 -5.79
C ARG A 48 -5.63 -19.61 -7.20
N THR A 49 -5.11 -18.83 -8.13
CA THR A 49 -5.39 -19.03 -9.55
C THR A 49 -4.74 -20.31 -10.03
N GLU A 50 -5.42 -21.04 -10.91
CA GLU A 50 -4.86 -22.26 -11.53
C GLU A 50 -3.61 -21.92 -12.36
N ALA A 51 -2.69 -22.88 -12.47
CA ALA A 51 -1.50 -22.70 -13.29
C ALA A 51 -1.89 -22.53 -14.76
N GLY A 52 -1.30 -21.54 -15.42
CA GLY A 52 -1.56 -21.26 -16.84
C GLY A 52 -2.65 -20.23 -17.11
N ILE A 53 -3.34 -19.72 -16.09
CA ILE A 53 -4.24 -18.57 -16.28
C ILE A 53 -3.43 -17.33 -16.59
N VAL A 54 -3.77 -16.67 -17.70
CA VAL A 54 -3.20 -15.37 -18.09
C VAL A 54 -4.14 -14.28 -17.57
N PRO A 55 -3.69 -13.41 -16.65
CA PRO A 55 -4.54 -12.34 -16.15
C PRO A 55 -4.85 -11.33 -17.28
N VAL A 56 -6.06 -10.78 -17.27
CA VAL A 56 -6.49 -9.71 -18.20
C VAL A 56 -5.68 -8.43 -18.01
N SER A 57 -5.29 -8.17 -16.78
CA SER A 57 -4.39 -7.08 -16.40
C SER A 57 -3.27 -7.63 -15.53
N GLY A 58 -2.05 -7.13 -15.69
CA GLY A 58 -0.93 -7.63 -14.90
C GLY A 58 0.39 -7.27 -15.55
N GLY A 59 1.38 -8.15 -15.42
CA GLY A 59 2.74 -7.90 -15.90
C GLY A 59 3.67 -7.44 -14.77
N GLU A 60 3.16 -7.28 -13.55
CA GLU A 60 3.97 -6.82 -12.41
C GLU A 60 5.20 -7.72 -12.17
N ALA A 61 5.06 -9.04 -12.33
CA ALA A 61 6.19 -9.95 -12.18
C ALA A 61 7.31 -9.66 -13.19
N VAL A 62 6.94 -9.36 -14.44
CA VAL A 62 7.87 -9.01 -15.50
C VAL A 62 8.50 -7.64 -15.23
N LEU A 63 7.68 -6.65 -14.89
CA LEU A 63 8.16 -5.30 -14.57
C LEU A 63 9.10 -5.32 -13.35
N ARG A 64 8.77 -6.12 -12.34
CA ARG A 64 9.59 -6.29 -11.14
C ARG A 64 10.93 -6.97 -11.46
N ALA A 65 10.94 -7.99 -12.29
CA ALA A 65 12.15 -8.71 -12.69
C ALA A 65 13.05 -7.90 -13.63
N THR A 66 12.49 -7.01 -14.45
CA THR A 66 13.23 -6.21 -15.42
C THR A 66 14.10 -5.15 -14.73
N PRO A 67 15.39 -5.00 -15.05
CA PRO A 67 16.23 -3.93 -14.52
C PRO A 67 15.65 -2.54 -14.82
N GLY A 68 15.73 -1.61 -13.85
CA GLY A 68 15.17 -0.26 -13.97
C GLY A 68 15.60 0.48 -15.26
N PRO A 69 16.90 0.53 -15.61
CA PRO A 69 17.33 1.21 -16.83
C PRO A 69 16.80 0.61 -18.13
N ALA A 70 16.41 -0.68 -18.11
CA ALA A 70 15.83 -1.36 -19.27
C ALA A 70 14.31 -1.14 -19.40
N LEU A 71 13.65 -0.69 -18.35
CA LEU A 71 12.23 -0.38 -18.39
C LEU A 71 11.97 0.90 -19.18
N LYS A 72 11.08 0.79 -20.16
CA LYS A 72 10.62 1.92 -20.96
C LYS A 72 9.15 2.17 -20.71
N SER A 73 8.79 3.44 -20.64
CA SER A 73 7.38 3.84 -20.54
C SER A 73 6.61 3.42 -21.78
N PRO A 74 5.40 2.85 -21.64
CA PRO A 74 4.49 2.67 -22.77
C PRO A 74 3.82 3.98 -23.18
N LEU A 75 3.94 5.04 -22.36
CA LEU A 75 3.33 6.35 -22.59
C LEU A 75 4.38 7.33 -23.15
N ALA A 76 3.92 8.30 -23.93
CA ALA A 76 4.74 9.45 -24.34
C ALA A 76 4.99 10.36 -23.13
N MET A 77 6.20 10.31 -22.58
CA MET A 77 6.56 10.95 -21.32
C MET A 77 6.53 12.50 -21.38
N ASP A 78 6.56 13.06 -22.56
CA ASP A 78 6.52 14.49 -22.88
C ASP A 78 5.11 14.99 -23.26
N ASP A 79 4.13 14.10 -23.38
CA ASP A 79 2.75 14.46 -23.68
C ASP A 79 2.15 15.25 -22.51
N ALA A 80 1.52 16.39 -22.82
CA ALA A 80 0.94 17.29 -21.84
C ALA A 80 -0.20 16.62 -21.04
N ASN A 81 -0.98 15.70 -21.64
CA ASN A 81 -2.03 14.98 -20.94
C ASN A 81 -1.46 13.94 -19.98
N VAL A 82 -0.40 13.25 -20.38
CA VAL A 82 0.32 12.29 -19.51
C VAL A 82 0.91 13.02 -18.31
N ILE A 83 1.54 14.18 -18.51
CA ILE A 83 2.09 15.02 -17.45
C ILE A 83 0.98 15.54 -16.53
N ALA A 84 -0.12 16.03 -17.09
CA ALA A 84 -1.27 16.50 -16.32
C ALA A 84 -1.90 15.39 -15.47
N ARG A 85 -2.04 14.18 -16.03
CA ARG A 85 -2.47 12.98 -15.30
C ARG A 85 -1.50 12.65 -14.19
N GLY A 86 -0.19 12.68 -14.46
CA GLY A 86 0.86 12.46 -13.48
C GLY A 86 0.84 13.45 -12.33
N LYS A 87 0.54 14.73 -12.62
CA LYS A 87 0.34 15.76 -11.59
C LYS A 87 -0.84 15.42 -10.68
N ALA A 88 -1.95 14.94 -11.23
CA ALA A 88 -3.11 14.53 -10.44
C ALA A 88 -2.76 13.33 -9.52
N VAL A 89 -2.07 12.33 -10.05
CA VAL A 89 -1.56 11.18 -9.27
C VAL A 89 -0.60 11.65 -8.17
N TYR A 90 0.32 12.54 -8.49
CA TYR A 90 1.24 13.12 -7.52
C TYR A 90 0.53 13.80 -6.35
N LEU A 91 -0.44 14.65 -6.64
CA LEU A 91 -1.20 15.37 -5.62
C LEU A 91 -1.98 14.41 -4.70
N THR A 92 -2.46 13.29 -5.25
CA THR A 92 -3.23 12.31 -4.48
C THR A 92 -2.34 11.43 -3.59
N PHE A 93 -1.22 10.95 -4.11
CA PHE A 93 -0.45 9.87 -3.46
C PHE A 93 0.93 10.29 -2.96
N CYS A 94 1.51 11.38 -3.46
CA CYS A 94 2.91 11.71 -3.22
C CYS A 94 3.11 13.01 -2.44
N ALA A 95 2.24 14.00 -2.67
CA ALA A 95 2.40 15.35 -2.11
C ALA A 95 2.40 15.40 -0.59
N GLN A 96 1.74 14.44 0.08
CA GLN A 96 1.71 14.37 1.54
C GLN A 96 3.12 14.22 2.15
N CYS A 97 3.99 13.46 1.48
CA CYS A 97 5.38 13.29 1.90
C CYS A 97 6.32 14.25 1.17
N HIS A 98 6.18 14.39 -0.16
CA HIS A 98 7.13 15.14 -0.99
C HIS A 98 6.82 16.65 -1.11
N GLY A 99 5.67 17.11 -0.56
CA GLY A 99 5.29 18.51 -0.54
C GLY A 99 4.79 19.05 -1.88
N LEU A 100 4.14 20.22 -1.84
CA LEU A 100 3.68 20.91 -3.05
C LEU A 100 4.82 21.56 -3.84
N ASN A 101 5.95 21.81 -3.16
CA ASN A 101 7.18 22.36 -3.75
C ASN A 101 8.15 21.26 -4.21
N PHE A 102 7.77 19.97 -4.08
CA PHE A 102 8.55 18.78 -4.49
C PHE A 102 9.87 18.61 -3.74
N ASP A 103 10.01 19.26 -2.59
CA ASP A 103 11.24 19.39 -1.79
C ASP A 103 11.29 18.47 -0.56
N GLY A 104 10.30 17.57 -0.43
CA GLY A 104 10.19 16.67 0.71
C GLY A 104 9.52 17.30 1.94
N ASN A 105 9.12 18.56 1.88
CA ASN A 105 8.51 19.28 2.98
C ASN A 105 6.97 19.16 2.95
N GLY A 106 6.47 17.94 2.81
CA GLY A 106 5.05 17.65 2.93
C GLY A 106 4.61 17.49 4.38
N THR A 107 3.31 17.52 4.64
CA THR A 107 2.75 17.40 6.00
C THR A 107 3.25 16.15 6.74
N VAL A 108 3.32 15.02 6.05
CA VAL A 108 3.88 13.77 6.58
C VAL A 108 5.41 13.76 6.43
N GLY A 109 5.92 14.36 5.34
CA GLY A 109 7.35 14.43 5.05
C GLY A 109 8.19 15.05 6.17
N GLN A 110 7.67 16.06 6.82
CA GLN A 110 8.31 16.75 7.96
C GLN A 110 8.60 15.83 9.15
N SER A 111 7.90 14.70 9.26
CA SER A 111 8.14 13.72 10.32
C SER A 111 9.35 12.81 10.06
N PHE A 112 9.97 12.90 8.89
CA PHE A 112 11.14 12.09 8.53
C PHE A 112 12.46 12.84 8.69
N GLN A 113 13.47 12.12 9.17
CA GLN A 113 14.86 12.58 9.23
C GLN A 113 15.76 11.56 8.52
N PRO A 114 16.43 11.92 7.42
CA PRO A 114 16.26 13.16 6.65
C PRO A 114 14.88 13.24 5.97
N LEU A 115 14.51 14.44 5.49
CA LEU A 115 13.31 14.68 4.70
C LEU A 115 13.28 13.76 3.46
N PRO A 116 12.10 13.46 2.91
CA PRO A 116 11.98 12.82 1.60
C PRO A 116 12.77 13.60 0.54
N THR A 117 13.32 12.87 -0.41
CA THR A 117 14.20 13.45 -1.44
C THR A 117 13.47 14.54 -2.24
N ASP A 118 14.13 15.68 -2.44
CA ASP A 118 13.71 16.73 -3.37
C ASP A 118 13.78 16.19 -4.80
N PHE A 119 12.66 16.24 -5.52
CA PHE A 119 12.56 15.73 -6.89
C PHE A 119 13.27 16.59 -7.93
N ARG A 120 13.60 17.82 -7.60
CA ARG A 120 14.27 18.77 -8.50
C ARG A 120 15.78 18.80 -8.33
N THR A 121 16.34 17.76 -7.73
CA THR A 121 17.80 17.58 -7.59
C THR A 121 18.36 16.79 -8.78
N THR A 122 19.65 17.00 -9.06
CA THR A 122 20.38 16.20 -10.06
C THR A 122 20.30 14.71 -9.74
N ALA A 123 20.36 14.34 -8.44
CA ALA A 123 20.26 12.96 -8.00
C ALA A 123 18.97 12.24 -8.44
N VAL A 124 17.88 12.97 -8.61
CA VAL A 124 16.61 12.43 -9.12
C VAL A 124 16.48 12.62 -10.61
N GLN A 125 16.77 13.82 -11.10
CA GLN A 125 16.53 14.17 -12.50
C GLN A 125 17.47 13.45 -13.48
N SER A 126 18.66 13.02 -13.04
CA SER A 126 19.56 12.20 -13.86
C SER A 126 19.18 10.71 -13.95
N LYS A 127 18.32 10.21 -13.03
CA LYS A 127 17.93 8.80 -13.02
C LYS A 127 17.11 8.44 -14.26
N PRO A 128 17.33 7.27 -14.85
CA PRO A 128 16.44 6.71 -15.87
C PRO A 128 14.98 6.66 -15.35
N ALA A 129 14.02 6.95 -16.21
CA ALA A 129 12.60 6.93 -15.86
C ALA A 129 12.15 5.55 -15.30
N GLY A 130 12.69 4.47 -15.85
CA GLY A 130 12.39 3.12 -15.35
C GLY A 130 12.90 2.83 -13.93
N GLU A 131 13.99 3.48 -13.49
CA GLU A 131 14.42 3.39 -12.07
C GLU A 131 13.46 4.12 -11.14
N LEU A 132 12.99 5.30 -11.55
CA LEU A 132 11.98 6.03 -10.80
C LEU A 132 10.68 5.23 -10.74
N PHE A 133 10.26 4.63 -11.85
CA PHE A 133 9.10 3.75 -11.90
C PHE A 133 9.22 2.57 -10.92
N LYS A 134 10.38 1.91 -10.86
CA LYS A 134 10.61 0.83 -9.89
C LYS A 134 10.56 1.32 -8.45
N SER A 135 11.14 2.48 -8.17
CA SER A 135 11.09 3.07 -6.82
C SER A 135 9.67 3.38 -6.38
N VAL A 136 8.82 3.91 -7.27
CA VAL A 136 7.40 4.16 -7.00
C VAL A 136 6.64 2.84 -6.84
N SER A 137 6.89 1.88 -7.74
CA SER A 137 6.14 0.62 -7.77
C SER A 137 6.47 -0.28 -6.59
N TYR A 138 7.74 -0.47 -6.30
CA TYR A 138 8.21 -1.54 -5.40
C TYR A 138 8.89 -1.01 -4.13
N GLY A 139 8.92 0.30 -3.98
CA GLY A 139 9.64 0.94 -2.88
C GLY A 139 11.16 0.90 -3.06
N ILE A 140 11.85 1.33 -2.04
CA ILE A 140 13.32 1.32 -1.98
C ILE A 140 13.74 0.40 -0.84
N PRO A 141 14.51 -0.66 -1.08
CA PRO A 141 14.99 -1.56 -0.02
C PRO A 141 15.70 -0.80 1.09
N GLY A 142 15.25 -0.97 2.34
CA GLY A 142 15.76 -0.24 3.49
C GLY A 142 15.37 1.25 3.54
N GLY A 143 14.66 1.74 2.54
CA GLY A 143 14.12 3.10 2.48
C GLY A 143 12.73 3.22 3.12
N ARG A 144 12.16 4.42 3.01
CA ARG A 144 10.83 4.74 3.55
C ARG A 144 9.76 4.90 2.46
N GLN A 145 10.15 4.77 1.19
CA GLN A 145 9.22 4.78 0.07
C GLN A 145 8.39 3.49 0.11
N PRO A 146 7.06 3.57 0.32
CA PRO A 146 6.20 2.38 0.29
C PRO A 146 6.04 1.86 -1.13
N PRO A 147 5.83 0.56 -1.33
CA PRO A 147 5.43 0.01 -2.61
C PRO A 147 3.99 0.43 -2.95
N LEU A 148 3.78 0.94 -4.16
CA LEU A 148 2.47 1.44 -4.61
C LEU A 148 1.89 0.61 -5.78
N GLU A 149 2.46 -0.54 -6.08
CA GLU A 149 2.05 -1.41 -7.18
C GLU A 149 0.60 -1.90 -7.10
N THR A 150 0.10 -2.10 -5.87
CA THR A 150 -1.28 -2.55 -5.63
C THR A 150 -2.27 -1.40 -5.49
N THR A 151 -1.78 -0.16 -5.37
CA THR A 151 -2.60 1.03 -5.11
C THR A 151 -2.79 1.88 -6.36
N ILE A 152 -1.75 1.97 -7.20
CA ILE A 152 -1.70 2.84 -8.37
C ILE A 152 -1.51 1.99 -9.62
N THR A 153 -2.31 2.22 -10.65
CA THR A 153 -2.22 1.49 -11.93
C THR A 153 -0.85 1.70 -12.60
N ILE A 154 -0.46 0.79 -13.48
CA ILE A 154 0.82 0.87 -14.20
C ILE A 154 0.94 2.21 -14.95
N ASP A 155 -0.11 2.59 -15.67
CA ASP A 155 -0.12 3.83 -16.47
C ASP A 155 -0.03 5.07 -15.59
N ASP A 156 -0.71 5.07 -14.45
CA ASP A 156 -0.66 6.17 -13.50
C ASP A 156 0.71 6.31 -12.84
N ARG A 157 1.40 5.20 -12.56
CA ARG A 157 2.78 5.23 -12.05
C ARG A 157 3.74 5.81 -13.10
N TRP A 158 3.59 5.44 -14.38
CA TRP A 158 4.36 6.04 -15.47
C TRP A 158 4.03 7.52 -15.66
N SER A 159 2.75 7.89 -15.56
CA SER A 159 2.34 9.29 -15.63
C SER A 159 2.95 10.11 -14.48
N ALA A 160 2.97 9.57 -13.25
CA ALA A 160 3.62 10.22 -12.12
C ALA A 160 5.12 10.42 -12.35
N VAL A 161 5.81 9.43 -12.93
CA VAL A 161 7.22 9.56 -13.31
C VAL A 161 7.41 10.63 -14.39
N ALA A 162 6.51 10.68 -15.40
CA ALA A 162 6.54 11.72 -16.42
C ALA A 162 6.43 13.12 -15.80
N PHE A 163 5.50 13.29 -14.88
CA PHE A 163 5.34 14.54 -14.14
C PHE A 163 6.61 14.90 -13.35
N VAL A 164 7.18 13.97 -12.58
CA VAL A 164 8.41 14.20 -11.82
C VAL A 164 9.58 14.61 -12.76
N LYS A 165 9.71 13.96 -13.91
CA LYS A 165 10.76 14.29 -14.90
C LYS A 165 10.52 15.67 -15.53
N SER A 166 9.27 16.08 -15.71
CA SER A 166 8.92 17.39 -16.27
C SER A 166 9.24 18.58 -15.34
N LEU A 167 9.45 18.32 -14.04
CA LEU A 167 9.80 19.37 -13.07
C LEU A 167 11.18 20.00 -13.35
N GLY A 168 12.09 19.24 -13.94
CA GLY A 168 13.46 19.69 -14.18
C GLY A 168 14.24 19.99 -12.90
N LEU A 169 15.41 20.57 -13.06
CA LEU A 169 16.26 20.98 -11.94
C LEU A 169 15.71 22.23 -11.26
N ARG A 170 15.92 22.33 -9.96
CA ARG A 170 15.66 23.55 -9.20
C ARG A 170 16.63 24.62 -9.64
N GLN A 171 16.10 25.76 -10.06
CA GLN A 171 16.87 26.97 -10.34
C GLN A 171 17.19 27.70 -9.05
#